data_b3ebdc66e5d9f2ea5ff4bf5bd8e95f76
#
_entry.id   b3ebdc66e5d9f2ea5ff4bf5bd8e95f76
#
_cell.length_a   1.000
_cell.length_b   1.000
_cell.length_c   1.000
_cell.angle_alpha   90.00
_cell.angle_beta   90.00
_cell.angle_gamma   90.00
#
_symmetry.space_group_name_H-M   'P 1'
#
loop_
_entity.id
_entity.type
_entity.pdbx_description
1 polymer ?
#
loop_
_entity_poly.entity_id
_entity_poly.type
_entity_poly.pdbx_seq_one_letter_code
_entity_poly.pdbx_strand_id
1 'polypeptide(L)'
;MCNTKTEHVEETVKQILELEQAGCDIIRVAVPTKEAAEAIRQIKKQIHIPLVADIHFDYRLAIAAIENGADKIRINPGNIGTRDRVQAVVDKAKEYGIPIRVGVNSGSLEKHLIEKYGGVTAEGIVESALDKVHMIEEMGYDNLVISIKSSDVLMCVKAHELITKQTNYPLHVGITEAGTLTSGNIKSAIGLGIILNQGIGDTIRVSLTGAPIEEIKSAKLILRTLGLRKGGIEVVSCPTCGRTKIDLIGLANRVENMVTEFDHMNIKVAVMGCVVNGPGEAREADLGVAGGIGEGLLIKHGEVLRKVPENELLSALREEIIKLDQEKNETV
;
A
#
# COMPACT_ATOMS: atom_id res chain seq x y z
N MET A 1 4.18 -7.34 1.69
CA MET A 1 4.49 -8.59 2.42
C MET A 1 5.51 -9.34 1.61
N CYS A 2 6.58 -9.83 2.26
CA CYS A 2 7.57 -10.65 1.57
C CYS A 2 6.95 -11.94 1.01
N ASN A 3 7.43 -12.38 -0.12
CA ASN A 3 7.12 -13.66 -0.74
C ASN A 3 8.32 -14.63 -0.72
N THR A 4 9.46 -14.18 -0.15
CA THR A 4 10.60 -15.04 0.17
C THR A 4 10.28 -15.95 1.37
N LYS A 5 11.02 -17.04 1.52
CA LYS A 5 10.99 -17.84 2.74
C LYS A 5 11.76 -17.10 3.83
N THR A 6 11.11 -16.85 4.97
CA THR A 6 11.67 -16.01 6.04
C THR A 6 12.98 -16.56 6.61
N GLU A 7 13.14 -17.88 6.64
CA GLU A 7 14.37 -18.57 7.04
C GLU A 7 15.56 -18.31 6.10
N HIS A 8 15.31 -17.86 4.86
CA HIS A 8 16.34 -17.42 3.93
C HIS A 8 16.65 -15.93 4.18
N VAL A 9 17.46 -15.67 5.19
CA VAL A 9 17.72 -14.32 5.72
C VAL A 9 18.20 -13.35 4.65
N GLU A 10 19.22 -13.72 3.87
CA GLU A 10 19.83 -12.83 2.86
C GLU A 10 18.83 -12.42 1.78
N GLU A 11 18.07 -13.38 1.25
CA GLU A 11 17.04 -13.10 0.23
C GLU A 11 15.92 -12.22 0.79
N THR A 12 15.50 -12.51 2.02
CA THR A 12 14.43 -11.76 2.69
C THR A 12 14.87 -10.34 3.01
N VAL A 13 16.08 -10.14 3.52
CA VAL A 13 16.65 -8.81 3.77
C VAL A 13 16.76 -8.02 2.48
N LYS A 14 17.32 -8.62 1.41
CA LYS A 14 17.41 -7.97 0.10
C LYS A 14 16.04 -7.49 -0.38
N GLN A 15 15.02 -8.35 -0.33
CA GLN A 15 13.66 -7.97 -0.73
C GLN A 15 13.09 -6.87 0.16
N ILE A 16 13.31 -6.92 1.48
CA ILE A 16 12.83 -5.88 2.39
C ILE A 16 13.47 -4.53 2.07
N LEU A 17 14.79 -4.48 1.84
CA LEU A 17 15.48 -3.24 1.51
C LEU A 17 15.02 -2.65 0.17
N GLU A 18 14.75 -3.49 -0.83
CA GLU A 18 14.16 -3.06 -2.10
C GLU A 18 12.75 -2.44 -1.88
N LEU A 19 11.94 -3.07 -1.04
CA LEU A 19 10.59 -2.57 -0.72
C LEU A 19 10.64 -1.30 0.14
N GLU A 20 11.57 -1.21 1.09
CA GLU A 20 11.83 -0.03 1.91
C GLU A 20 12.24 1.16 1.03
N GLN A 21 13.17 0.95 0.11
CA GLN A 21 13.60 1.96 -0.87
C GLN A 21 12.44 2.42 -1.76
N ALA A 22 11.51 1.52 -2.09
CA ALA A 22 10.29 1.86 -2.83
C ALA A 22 9.26 2.64 -2.00
N GLY A 23 9.48 2.81 -0.69
CA GLY A 23 8.62 3.55 0.23
C GLY A 23 7.62 2.70 0.99
N CYS A 24 7.96 1.42 1.27
CA CYS A 24 7.23 0.59 2.21
C CYS A 24 7.52 1.07 3.65
N ASP A 25 6.49 1.38 4.41
CA ASP A 25 6.64 1.90 5.78
C ASP A 25 6.67 0.77 6.84
N ILE A 26 6.04 -0.38 6.56
CA ILE A 26 5.94 -1.53 7.46
C ILE A 26 6.01 -2.82 6.65
N ILE A 27 6.94 -3.71 6.99
CA ILE A 27 7.05 -5.01 6.30
C ILE A 27 6.40 -6.14 7.08
N ARG A 28 5.88 -7.15 6.38
CA ARG A 28 5.34 -8.36 6.98
C ARG A 28 6.00 -9.59 6.37
N VAL A 29 6.42 -10.52 7.23
CA VAL A 29 6.97 -11.83 6.87
C VAL A 29 6.09 -12.97 7.40
N ALA A 30 6.01 -14.08 6.69
CA ALA A 30 5.33 -15.28 7.17
C ALA A 30 6.26 -16.04 8.13
N VAL A 31 5.69 -16.60 9.20
CA VAL A 31 6.46 -17.40 10.19
C VAL A 31 5.82 -18.78 10.32
N PRO A 32 6.06 -19.67 9.35
CA PRO A 32 5.48 -21.02 9.36
C PRO A 32 6.28 -22.03 10.19
N THR A 33 7.55 -21.75 10.51
CA THR A 33 8.48 -22.66 11.18
C THR A 33 9.26 -21.95 12.30
N LYS A 34 9.92 -22.74 13.13
CA LYS A 34 10.80 -22.22 14.19
C LYS A 34 12.00 -21.48 13.61
N GLU A 35 12.59 -22.01 12.55
CA GLU A 35 13.70 -21.42 11.83
C GLU A 35 13.33 -20.02 11.28
N ALA A 36 12.11 -19.87 10.74
CA ALA A 36 11.58 -18.58 10.30
C ALA A 36 11.44 -17.58 11.47
N ALA A 37 10.99 -18.04 12.64
CA ALA A 37 10.92 -17.19 13.83
C ALA A 37 12.31 -16.76 14.34
N GLU A 38 13.29 -17.66 14.33
CA GLU A 38 14.68 -17.38 14.74
C GLU A 38 15.38 -16.43 13.73
N ALA A 39 15.07 -16.54 12.43
CA ALA A 39 15.61 -15.68 11.39
C ALA A 39 15.26 -14.19 11.59
N ILE A 40 14.12 -13.88 12.24
CA ILE A 40 13.70 -12.50 12.51
C ILE A 40 14.80 -11.70 13.19
N ARG A 41 15.54 -12.28 14.14
CA ARG A 41 16.63 -11.60 14.85
C ARG A 41 17.74 -11.12 13.92
N GLN A 42 18.06 -11.90 12.88
CA GLN A 42 19.10 -11.53 11.93
C GLN A 42 18.56 -10.53 10.90
N ILE A 43 17.32 -10.68 10.47
CA ILE A 43 16.63 -9.75 9.57
C ILE A 43 16.54 -8.37 10.20
N LYS A 44 16.06 -8.27 11.45
CA LYS A 44 15.88 -7.01 12.18
C LYS A 44 17.16 -6.18 12.35
N LYS A 45 18.33 -6.82 12.35
CA LYS A 45 19.61 -6.11 12.42
C LYS A 45 19.99 -5.39 11.12
N GLN A 46 19.32 -5.67 10.03
CA GLN A 46 19.71 -5.25 8.67
C GLN A 46 18.64 -4.40 7.97
N ILE A 47 17.47 -4.25 8.57
CA ILE A 47 16.36 -3.46 8.04
C ILE A 47 16.06 -2.27 8.95
N HIS A 48 15.40 -1.22 8.42
CA HIS A 48 15.15 0.02 9.18
C HIS A 48 13.65 0.22 9.49
N ILE A 49 12.78 -0.49 8.78
CA ILE A 49 11.33 -0.39 8.97
C ILE A 49 10.80 -1.47 9.93
N PRO A 50 9.67 -1.22 10.61
CA PRO A 50 9.04 -2.19 11.49
C PRO A 50 8.66 -3.48 10.78
N LEU A 51 8.90 -4.63 11.46
CA LEU A 51 8.61 -5.97 10.97
C LEU A 51 7.41 -6.57 11.68
N VAL A 52 6.42 -7.01 10.93
CA VAL A 52 5.25 -7.75 11.40
C VAL A 52 5.44 -9.25 11.14
N ALA A 53 5.39 -10.08 12.19
CA ALA A 53 5.38 -11.53 12.06
C ALA A 53 3.95 -12.04 11.87
N ASP A 54 3.71 -12.77 10.79
CA ASP A 54 2.40 -13.34 10.45
C ASP A 54 2.31 -14.80 10.87
N ILE A 55 1.55 -15.04 11.93
CA ILE A 55 1.41 -16.37 12.57
C ILE A 55 0.04 -16.95 12.20
N HIS A 56 0.03 -18.16 11.66
CA HIS A 56 -1.22 -18.77 11.21
C HIS A 56 -1.86 -19.69 12.25
N PHE A 57 -1.08 -20.58 12.89
CA PHE A 57 -1.64 -21.64 13.74
C PHE A 57 -0.90 -21.85 15.05
N ASP A 58 0.42 -21.90 15.04
CA ASP A 58 1.20 -22.28 16.24
C ASP A 58 1.56 -21.07 17.10
N TYR A 59 0.98 -21.02 18.31
CA TYR A 59 1.23 -19.98 19.29
C TYR A 59 2.70 -19.87 19.72
N ARG A 60 3.44 -20.99 19.67
CA ARG A 60 4.87 -21.02 20.05
C ARG A 60 5.71 -20.24 19.05
N LEU A 61 5.31 -20.21 17.79
CA LEU A 61 5.96 -19.39 16.76
C LEU A 61 5.69 -17.90 16.98
N ALA A 62 4.50 -17.53 17.49
CA ALA A 62 4.22 -16.16 17.88
C ALA A 62 5.15 -15.70 19.02
N ILE A 63 5.29 -16.50 20.06
CA ILE A 63 6.19 -16.25 21.19
C ILE A 63 7.64 -16.12 20.70
N ALA A 64 8.12 -17.09 19.93
CA ALA A 64 9.48 -17.08 19.38
C ALA A 64 9.73 -15.85 18.48
N ALA A 65 8.76 -15.44 17.64
CA ALA A 65 8.88 -14.25 16.80
C ALA A 65 9.02 -12.97 17.66
N ILE A 66 8.26 -12.84 18.74
CA ILE A 66 8.36 -11.74 19.69
C ILE A 66 9.75 -11.70 20.33
N GLU A 67 10.23 -12.82 20.87
CA GLU A 67 11.54 -12.96 21.51
C GLU A 67 12.71 -12.69 20.54
N ASN A 68 12.50 -12.89 19.25
CA ASN A 68 13.47 -12.58 18.19
C ASN A 68 13.34 -11.16 17.63
N GLY A 69 12.47 -10.30 18.19
CA GLY A 69 12.43 -8.87 17.91
C GLY A 69 11.44 -8.44 16.83
N ALA A 70 10.36 -9.20 16.61
CA ALA A 70 9.24 -8.70 15.81
C ALA A 70 8.61 -7.48 16.48
N ASP A 71 8.33 -6.41 15.69
CA ASP A 71 7.73 -5.18 16.24
C ASP A 71 6.21 -5.30 16.38
N LYS A 72 5.60 -6.27 15.74
CA LYS A 72 4.18 -6.59 15.80
C LYS A 72 3.96 -8.04 15.41
N ILE A 73 2.97 -8.68 16.00
CA ILE A 73 2.49 -9.97 15.50
C ILE A 73 1.11 -9.82 14.85
N ARG A 74 0.84 -10.62 13.84
CA ARG A 74 -0.50 -10.80 13.29
C ARG A 74 -0.96 -12.21 13.56
N ILE A 75 -2.11 -12.34 14.20
CA ILE A 75 -2.76 -13.61 14.50
C ILE A 75 -4.25 -13.56 14.12
N ASN A 76 -4.83 -14.72 13.93
CA ASN A 76 -6.26 -14.93 14.08
C ASN A 76 -6.44 -15.78 15.35
N PRO A 77 -6.93 -15.25 16.48
CA PRO A 77 -7.06 -15.98 17.72
C PRO A 77 -7.83 -17.31 17.57
N GLY A 78 -8.84 -17.35 16.68
CA GLY A 78 -9.58 -18.57 16.38
C GLY A 78 -8.74 -19.69 15.74
N ASN A 79 -7.62 -19.36 15.09
CA ASN A 79 -6.71 -20.36 14.49
C ASN A 79 -5.57 -20.75 15.45
N ILE A 80 -5.27 -19.93 16.47
CA ILE A 80 -4.21 -20.22 17.44
C ILE A 80 -4.58 -21.39 18.36
N GLY A 81 -5.87 -21.58 18.60
CA GLY A 81 -6.42 -22.72 19.33
C GLY A 81 -7.09 -22.32 20.65
N THR A 82 -6.75 -23.02 21.74
CA THR A 82 -7.41 -22.82 23.04
C THR A 82 -7.10 -21.44 23.66
N ARG A 83 -7.97 -20.97 24.57
CA ARG A 83 -7.83 -19.72 25.27
C ARG A 83 -6.45 -19.59 25.98
N ASP A 84 -5.94 -20.66 26.57
CA ASP A 84 -4.63 -20.67 27.23
C ASP A 84 -3.48 -20.40 26.28
N ARG A 85 -3.56 -20.87 25.02
CA ARG A 85 -2.55 -20.61 24.00
C ARG A 85 -2.57 -19.14 23.56
N VAL A 86 -3.76 -18.59 23.40
CA VAL A 86 -3.92 -17.16 23.10
C VAL A 86 -3.39 -16.32 24.27
N GLN A 87 -3.72 -16.70 25.52
CA GLN A 87 -3.22 -16.06 26.73
C GLN A 87 -1.68 -16.02 26.74
N ALA A 88 -1.03 -17.13 26.45
CA ALA A 88 0.44 -17.19 26.41
C ALA A 88 1.06 -16.21 25.40
N VAL A 89 0.41 -16.04 24.23
CA VAL A 89 0.82 -15.04 23.23
C VAL A 89 0.60 -13.61 23.75
N VAL A 90 -0.56 -13.36 24.35
CA VAL A 90 -0.90 -12.06 24.93
C VAL A 90 0.06 -11.67 26.03
N ASP A 91 0.37 -12.61 26.95
CA ASP A 91 1.33 -12.37 28.05
C ASP A 91 2.72 -12.01 27.51
N LYS A 92 3.17 -12.70 26.45
CA LYS A 92 4.45 -12.40 25.81
C LYS A 92 4.42 -11.04 25.10
N ALA A 93 3.32 -10.70 24.42
CA ALA A 93 3.15 -9.40 23.80
C ALA A 93 3.15 -8.25 24.82
N LYS A 94 2.53 -8.46 26.00
CA LYS A 94 2.60 -7.54 27.14
C LYS A 94 4.01 -7.33 27.66
N GLU A 95 4.74 -8.44 27.86
CA GLU A 95 6.13 -8.41 28.35
C GLU A 95 7.04 -7.56 27.47
N TYR A 96 6.85 -7.64 26.15
CA TYR A 96 7.65 -6.90 25.16
C TYR A 96 7.00 -5.58 24.68
N GLY A 97 5.80 -5.27 25.10
CA GLY A 97 5.07 -4.04 24.73
C GLY A 97 4.68 -3.92 23.26
N ILE A 98 4.57 -5.04 22.53
CA ILE A 98 4.31 -5.01 21.08
C ILE A 98 2.84 -5.19 20.74
N PRO A 99 2.32 -4.49 19.71
CA PRO A 99 0.92 -4.61 19.31
C PRO A 99 0.59 -5.96 18.69
N ILE A 100 -0.64 -6.41 18.94
CA ILE A 100 -1.22 -7.58 18.29
C ILE A 100 -2.20 -7.12 17.21
N ARG A 101 -2.00 -7.57 15.96
CA ARG A 101 -3.00 -7.38 14.92
C ARG A 101 -3.93 -8.59 14.84
N VAL A 102 -5.18 -8.36 15.20
CA VAL A 102 -6.28 -9.32 15.04
C VAL A 102 -6.73 -9.30 13.58
N GLY A 103 -6.54 -10.41 12.87
CA GLY A 103 -6.87 -10.49 11.45
C GLY A 103 -8.04 -11.44 11.17
N VAL A 104 -9.11 -10.92 10.60
CA VAL A 104 -10.28 -11.69 10.16
C VAL A 104 -10.44 -11.54 8.65
N ASN A 105 -10.66 -12.66 7.97
CA ASN A 105 -10.96 -12.68 6.54
C ASN A 105 -12.32 -13.35 6.29
N SER A 106 -13.06 -12.87 5.29
CA SER A 106 -14.35 -13.44 4.90
C SER A 106 -14.30 -14.96 4.63
N GLY A 107 -13.20 -15.45 4.05
CA GLY A 107 -12.99 -16.87 3.74
C GLY A 107 -12.73 -17.78 4.95
N SER A 108 -12.56 -17.21 6.16
CA SER A 108 -12.32 -17.95 7.40
C SER A 108 -13.32 -17.62 8.50
N LEU A 109 -14.53 -17.17 8.12
CA LEU A 109 -15.60 -16.85 9.05
C LEU A 109 -16.12 -18.13 9.73
N GLU A 110 -16.41 -18.06 11.01
CA GLU A 110 -16.88 -19.15 11.84
C GLU A 110 -18.26 -19.65 11.39
N LYS A 111 -18.47 -21.00 11.44
CA LYS A 111 -19.71 -21.62 10.97
C LYS A 111 -20.97 -21.08 11.67
N HIS A 112 -20.90 -20.85 12.98
CA HIS A 112 -22.03 -20.32 13.74
C HIS A 112 -22.45 -18.91 13.30
N LEU A 113 -21.48 -18.08 12.84
CA LEU A 113 -21.78 -16.74 12.30
C LEU A 113 -22.36 -16.84 10.89
N ILE A 114 -21.86 -17.77 10.06
CA ILE A 114 -22.44 -18.05 8.74
C ILE A 114 -23.91 -18.50 8.90
N GLU A 115 -24.20 -19.37 9.86
CA GLU A 115 -25.57 -19.82 10.16
C GLU A 115 -26.44 -18.68 10.69
N LYS A 116 -25.91 -17.88 11.63
CA LYS A 116 -26.60 -16.73 12.22
C LYS A 116 -27.03 -15.69 11.20
N TYR A 117 -26.15 -15.38 10.24
CA TYR A 117 -26.35 -14.33 9.24
C TYR A 117 -26.85 -14.84 7.88
N GLY A 118 -27.05 -16.15 7.73
CA GLY A 118 -27.50 -16.76 6.47
C GLY A 118 -26.46 -16.74 5.36
N GLY A 119 -25.17 -16.56 5.69
CA GLY A 119 -24.05 -16.48 4.74
C GLY A 119 -22.88 -15.69 5.27
N VAL A 120 -21.91 -15.43 4.41
CA VAL A 120 -20.80 -14.52 4.70
C VAL A 120 -21.28 -13.08 4.48
N THR A 121 -21.36 -12.29 5.55
CA THR A 121 -21.85 -10.91 5.54
C THR A 121 -20.89 -9.96 6.22
N ALA A 122 -21.04 -8.67 5.96
CA ALA A 122 -20.25 -7.63 6.62
C ALA A 122 -20.45 -7.65 8.14
N GLU A 123 -21.70 -7.83 8.58
CA GLU A 123 -22.09 -7.92 9.99
C GLU A 123 -21.41 -9.12 10.67
N GLY A 124 -21.43 -10.28 10.05
CA GLY A 124 -20.78 -11.50 10.57
C GLY A 124 -19.27 -11.35 10.69
N ILE A 125 -18.61 -10.70 9.71
CA ILE A 125 -17.17 -10.45 9.74
C ILE A 125 -16.82 -9.47 10.88
N VAL A 126 -17.63 -8.43 11.09
CA VAL A 126 -17.44 -7.46 12.17
C VAL A 126 -17.61 -8.13 13.53
N GLU A 127 -18.68 -8.90 13.73
CA GLU A 127 -18.90 -9.66 14.99
C GLU A 127 -17.72 -10.58 15.26
N SER A 128 -17.29 -11.36 14.28
CA SER A 128 -16.09 -12.21 14.40
C SER A 128 -14.84 -11.46 14.82
N ALA A 129 -14.63 -10.24 14.30
CA ALA A 129 -13.48 -9.43 14.67
C ALA A 129 -13.58 -8.91 16.12
N LEU A 130 -14.75 -8.41 16.50
CA LEU A 130 -15.00 -7.86 17.84
C LEU A 130 -14.95 -8.94 18.93
N ASP A 131 -15.48 -10.13 18.69
CA ASP A 131 -15.38 -11.26 19.63
C ASP A 131 -13.92 -11.60 19.96
N LYS A 132 -13.05 -11.56 18.94
CA LYS A 132 -11.62 -11.82 19.13
C LYS A 132 -10.89 -10.68 19.80
N VAL A 133 -11.31 -9.45 19.57
CA VAL A 133 -10.80 -8.26 20.27
C VAL A 133 -11.19 -8.34 21.74
N HIS A 134 -12.45 -8.54 22.05
CA HIS A 134 -12.95 -8.67 23.42
C HIS A 134 -12.26 -9.81 24.18
N MET A 135 -12.01 -10.94 23.50
CA MET A 135 -11.25 -12.03 24.11
C MET A 135 -9.87 -11.59 24.59
N ILE A 136 -9.15 -10.76 23.81
CA ILE A 136 -7.82 -10.27 24.17
C ILE A 136 -7.92 -9.16 25.23
N GLU A 137 -8.95 -8.30 25.17
CA GLU A 137 -9.23 -7.29 26.18
C GLU A 137 -9.50 -7.94 27.56
N GLU A 138 -10.29 -9.01 27.61
CA GLU A 138 -10.50 -9.82 28.83
C GLU A 138 -9.21 -10.44 29.40
N MET A 139 -8.21 -10.66 28.54
CA MET A 139 -6.87 -11.06 28.95
C MET A 139 -6.03 -9.86 29.44
N GLY A 140 -6.65 -8.66 29.47
CA GLY A 140 -6.06 -7.41 29.97
C GLY A 140 -5.03 -6.82 29.02
N TYR A 141 -5.22 -6.87 27.70
CA TYR A 141 -4.36 -6.26 26.69
C TYR A 141 -5.15 -5.50 25.64
N ASP A 142 -4.79 -4.24 25.41
CA ASP A 142 -5.48 -3.30 24.53
C ASP A 142 -4.59 -2.67 23.46
N ASN A 143 -3.31 -3.05 23.39
CA ASN A 143 -2.45 -2.61 22.28
C ASN A 143 -2.76 -3.43 21.02
N LEU A 144 -3.88 -3.12 20.38
CA LEU A 144 -4.46 -3.90 19.29
C LEU A 144 -4.55 -3.10 17.99
N VAL A 145 -4.52 -3.84 16.89
CA VAL A 145 -4.87 -3.36 15.55
C VAL A 145 -5.85 -4.35 14.95
N ILE A 146 -6.90 -3.88 14.29
CA ILE A 146 -7.89 -4.75 13.67
C ILE A 146 -7.66 -4.77 12.16
N SER A 147 -7.79 -5.95 11.56
CA SER A 147 -7.74 -6.13 10.11
C SER A 147 -8.90 -6.98 9.66
N ILE A 148 -9.84 -6.37 8.96
CA ILE A 148 -10.97 -7.04 8.32
C ILE A 148 -10.72 -7.04 6.82
N LYS A 149 -10.87 -8.19 6.17
CA LYS A 149 -10.65 -8.32 4.73
C LYS A 149 -11.68 -9.20 4.06
N SER A 150 -12.11 -8.78 2.88
CA SER A 150 -12.94 -9.55 1.97
C SER A 150 -12.40 -9.42 0.55
N SER A 151 -12.66 -10.42 -0.30
CA SER A 151 -12.48 -10.35 -1.75
C SER A 151 -13.62 -9.61 -2.44
N ASP A 152 -14.79 -9.53 -1.78
CA ASP A 152 -15.90 -8.68 -2.18
C ASP A 152 -15.63 -7.24 -1.69
N VAL A 153 -15.53 -6.32 -2.64
CA VAL A 153 -15.15 -4.93 -2.38
C VAL A 153 -16.21 -4.21 -1.55
N LEU A 154 -17.48 -4.35 -1.92
CA LEU A 154 -18.57 -3.63 -1.24
C LEU A 154 -18.83 -4.20 0.16
N MET A 155 -18.72 -5.50 0.33
CA MET A 155 -18.77 -6.13 1.65
C MET A 155 -17.63 -5.64 2.53
N CYS A 156 -16.41 -5.53 1.98
CA CYS A 156 -15.26 -5.01 2.71
C CYS A 156 -15.47 -3.56 3.15
N VAL A 157 -15.97 -2.70 2.26
CA VAL A 157 -16.34 -1.30 2.59
C VAL A 157 -17.36 -1.27 3.72
N LYS A 158 -18.46 -2.02 3.58
CA LYS A 158 -19.52 -2.07 4.56
C LYS A 158 -19.05 -2.55 5.94
N ALA A 159 -18.17 -3.57 5.96
CA ALA A 159 -17.58 -4.06 7.21
C ALA A 159 -16.75 -2.97 7.92
N HIS A 160 -15.99 -2.16 7.17
CA HIS A 160 -15.24 -1.05 7.74
C HIS A 160 -16.14 0.08 8.26
N GLU A 161 -17.23 0.41 7.55
CA GLU A 161 -18.23 1.36 8.04
C GLU A 161 -18.94 0.91 9.33
N LEU A 162 -19.12 -0.41 9.49
CA LEU A 162 -19.76 -0.96 10.68
C LEU A 162 -18.82 -1.00 11.88
N ILE A 163 -17.55 -1.42 11.67
CA ILE A 163 -16.62 -1.58 12.78
C ILE A 163 -16.18 -0.25 13.39
N THR A 164 -16.04 0.80 12.59
CA THR A 164 -15.68 2.14 13.09
C THR A 164 -16.70 2.75 14.03
N LYS A 165 -17.95 2.24 14.02
CA LYS A 165 -19.00 2.65 14.94
C LYS A 165 -18.94 1.93 16.29
N GLN A 166 -18.11 0.88 16.39
CA GLN A 166 -18.09 -0.03 17.54
C GLN A 166 -16.74 -0.06 18.25
N THR A 167 -15.67 0.47 17.63
CA THR A 167 -14.33 0.49 18.23
C THR A 167 -13.49 1.64 17.70
N ASN A 168 -12.52 2.09 18.51
CA ASN A 168 -11.52 3.10 18.15
C ASN A 168 -10.13 2.50 17.86
N TYR A 169 -9.99 1.19 17.80
CA TYR A 169 -8.71 0.57 17.48
C TYR A 169 -8.26 0.88 16.06
N PRO A 170 -6.95 1.09 15.83
CA PRO A 170 -6.41 1.30 14.50
C PRO A 170 -6.79 0.17 13.54
N LEU A 171 -7.13 0.55 12.30
CA LEU A 171 -7.58 -0.36 11.27
C LEU A 171 -6.50 -0.56 10.19
N HIS A 172 -6.21 -1.82 9.89
CA HIS A 172 -5.38 -2.20 8.75
C HIS A 172 -6.27 -2.65 7.60
N VAL A 173 -6.38 -1.80 6.58
CA VAL A 173 -7.34 -1.97 5.48
C VAL A 173 -6.70 -2.53 4.21
N GLY A 174 -7.51 -3.21 3.40
CA GLY A 174 -7.09 -3.76 2.11
C GLY A 174 -8.08 -4.81 1.60
N ILE A 175 -8.13 -4.97 0.29
CA ILE A 175 -8.90 -6.03 -0.36
C ILE A 175 -8.03 -7.29 -0.42
N THR A 176 -8.54 -8.43 0.04
CA THR A 176 -7.82 -9.71 -0.06
C THR A 176 -8.15 -10.41 -1.37
N GLU A 177 -7.24 -11.26 -1.86
CA GLU A 177 -7.48 -12.04 -3.09
C GLU A 177 -7.93 -11.16 -4.27
N ALA A 178 -7.35 -9.96 -4.37
CA ALA A 178 -7.81 -8.98 -5.35
C ALA A 178 -7.56 -9.44 -6.81
N GLY A 179 -6.56 -10.25 -7.05
CA GLY A 179 -6.25 -10.84 -8.35
C GLY A 179 -4.91 -10.39 -8.92
N THR A 180 -4.77 -10.51 -10.25
CA THR A 180 -3.56 -10.10 -10.99
C THR A 180 -3.38 -8.58 -10.98
N LEU A 181 -2.25 -8.11 -11.51
CA LEU A 181 -1.89 -6.69 -11.51
C LEU A 181 -3.03 -5.77 -11.97
N THR A 182 -3.66 -6.06 -13.10
CA THR A 182 -4.73 -5.21 -13.65
C THR A 182 -6.01 -5.28 -12.81
N SER A 183 -6.58 -6.47 -12.62
CA SER A 183 -7.85 -6.62 -11.89
C SER A 183 -7.71 -6.32 -10.40
N GLY A 184 -6.57 -6.70 -9.81
CA GLY A 184 -6.29 -6.46 -8.42
C GLY A 184 -6.09 -4.98 -8.09
N ASN A 185 -5.46 -4.21 -8.99
CA ASN A 185 -5.32 -2.77 -8.84
C ASN A 185 -6.67 -2.07 -8.89
N ILE A 186 -7.54 -2.44 -9.83
CA ILE A 186 -8.88 -1.85 -9.94
C ILE A 186 -9.69 -2.12 -8.66
N LYS A 187 -9.74 -3.37 -8.20
CA LYS A 187 -10.46 -3.73 -6.95
C LYS A 187 -9.89 -3.02 -5.73
N SER A 188 -8.56 -2.98 -5.61
CA SER A 188 -7.88 -2.31 -4.50
C SER A 188 -8.10 -0.79 -4.53
N ALA A 189 -8.01 -0.15 -5.70
CA ALA A 189 -8.24 1.27 -5.85
C ALA A 189 -9.67 1.66 -5.49
N ILE A 190 -10.66 0.89 -5.94
CA ILE A 190 -12.08 1.12 -5.60
C ILE A 190 -12.29 0.94 -4.08
N GLY A 191 -11.91 -0.21 -3.53
CA GLY A 191 -12.18 -0.52 -2.13
C GLY A 191 -11.43 0.39 -1.16
N LEU A 192 -10.12 0.58 -1.35
CA LEU A 192 -9.32 1.50 -0.55
C LEU A 192 -9.76 2.94 -0.77
N GLY A 193 -10.08 3.34 -2.00
CA GLY A 193 -10.55 4.69 -2.31
C GLY A 193 -11.82 5.06 -1.54
N ILE A 194 -12.81 4.17 -1.52
CA ILE A 194 -14.06 4.41 -0.78
C ILE A 194 -13.81 4.44 0.74
N ILE A 195 -13.04 3.49 1.28
CA ILE A 195 -12.77 3.40 2.73
C ILE A 195 -11.96 4.60 3.20
N LEU A 196 -10.85 4.91 2.55
CA LEU A 196 -9.95 5.99 2.94
C LEU A 196 -10.59 7.38 2.76
N ASN A 197 -11.44 7.57 1.74
CA ASN A 197 -12.17 8.84 1.54
C ASN A 197 -13.18 9.14 2.66
N GLN A 198 -13.58 8.12 3.43
CA GLN A 198 -14.41 8.29 4.63
C GLN A 198 -13.59 8.58 5.89
N GLY A 199 -12.26 8.72 5.78
CA GLY A 199 -11.36 8.88 6.92
C GLY A 199 -11.12 7.58 7.70
N ILE A 200 -11.42 6.42 7.11
CA ILE A 200 -11.29 5.10 7.74
C ILE A 200 -9.97 4.45 7.31
N GLY A 201 -9.18 3.98 8.27
CA GLY A 201 -7.96 3.22 8.03
C GLY A 201 -6.67 3.95 8.39
N ASP A 202 -5.79 3.26 9.11
CA ASP A 202 -4.52 3.78 9.63
C ASP A 202 -3.32 3.21 8.88
N THR A 203 -3.45 1.99 8.39
CA THR A 203 -2.47 1.34 7.52
C THR A 203 -3.16 0.58 6.40
N ILE A 204 -2.51 0.49 5.24
CA ILE A 204 -3.08 -0.19 4.07
C ILE A 204 -2.19 -1.34 3.59
N ARG A 205 -2.80 -2.26 2.85
CA ARG A 205 -2.09 -3.21 2.00
C ARG A 205 -2.86 -3.45 0.71
N VAL A 206 -2.21 -3.23 -0.41
CA VAL A 206 -2.63 -3.77 -1.71
C VAL A 206 -2.16 -5.22 -1.78
N SER A 207 -3.02 -6.14 -2.25
CA SER A 207 -2.70 -7.58 -2.37
C SER A 207 -2.85 -8.00 -3.83
N LEU A 208 -1.72 -8.34 -4.46
CA LEU A 208 -1.66 -8.69 -5.88
C LEU A 208 -1.02 -10.07 -6.08
N THR A 209 -1.47 -10.77 -7.10
CA THR A 209 -0.75 -11.92 -7.64
C THR A 209 0.36 -11.39 -8.55
N GLY A 210 1.52 -11.07 -7.94
CA GLY A 210 2.64 -10.41 -8.61
C GLY A 210 3.81 -10.14 -7.67
N ALA A 211 4.82 -9.42 -8.16
CA ALA A 211 5.96 -9.02 -7.35
C ALA A 211 5.52 -8.04 -6.24
N PRO A 212 6.02 -8.19 -4.99
CA PRO A 212 5.64 -7.31 -3.88
C PRO A 212 5.92 -5.82 -4.13
N ILE A 213 6.88 -5.48 -4.99
CA ILE A 213 7.18 -4.11 -5.39
C ILE A 213 5.98 -3.43 -6.05
N GLU A 214 5.18 -4.18 -6.82
CA GLU A 214 3.99 -3.65 -7.49
C GLU A 214 2.87 -3.33 -6.50
N GLU A 215 2.79 -4.07 -5.37
CA GLU A 215 1.87 -3.73 -4.27
C GLU A 215 2.21 -2.35 -3.68
N ILE A 216 3.50 -2.03 -3.52
CA ILE A 216 3.97 -0.75 -2.97
C ILE A 216 3.71 0.40 -3.95
N LYS A 217 4.03 0.22 -5.23
CA LYS A 217 3.77 1.22 -6.27
C LYS A 217 2.28 1.58 -6.32
N SER A 218 1.43 0.56 -6.35
CA SER A 218 -0.03 0.72 -6.39
C SER A 218 -0.57 1.40 -5.12
N ALA A 219 -0.08 1.00 -3.95
CA ALA A 219 -0.48 1.61 -2.67
C ALA A 219 -0.10 3.10 -2.62
N LYS A 220 1.12 3.45 -3.04
CA LYS A 220 1.57 4.85 -3.11
C LYS A 220 0.72 5.67 -4.07
N LEU A 221 0.41 5.12 -5.25
CA LEU A 221 -0.42 5.79 -6.24
C LEU A 221 -1.83 6.06 -5.71
N ILE A 222 -2.47 5.06 -5.07
CA ILE A 222 -3.79 5.21 -4.45
C ILE A 222 -3.76 6.32 -3.39
N LEU A 223 -2.77 6.30 -2.48
CA LEU A 223 -2.67 7.30 -1.42
C LEU A 223 -2.41 8.72 -1.97
N ARG A 224 -1.59 8.85 -3.02
CA ARG A 224 -1.34 10.14 -3.68
C ARG A 224 -2.59 10.68 -4.37
N THR A 225 -3.29 9.82 -5.12
CA THR A 225 -4.54 10.18 -5.81
C THR A 225 -5.61 10.69 -4.84
N LEU A 226 -5.61 10.19 -3.60
CA LEU A 226 -6.49 10.64 -2.54
C LEU A 226 -5.94 11.82 -1.72
N GLY A 227 -4.75 12.34 -2.04
CA GLY A 227 -4.10 13.42 -1.28
C GLY A 227 -3.60 13.02 0.11
N LEU A 228 -3.59 11.71 0.42
CA LEU A 228 -3.18 11.18 1.73
C LEU A 228 -1.67 10.96 1.86
N ARG A 229 -0.94 10.95 0.75
CA ARG A 229 0.53 10.88 0.73
C ARG A 229 1.07 11.99 -0.16
N LYS A 230 1.99 12.77 0.38
CA LYS A 230 2.75 13.77 -0.37
C LYS A 230 3.98 13.13 -1.04
N GLY A 231 4.54 13.85 -2.00
CA GLY A 231 5.72 13.43 -2.74
C GLY A 231 5.38 12.61 -3.99
N GLY A 232 6.36 12.56 -4.90
CA GLY A 232 6.21 12.04 -6.26
C GLY A 232 5.69 13.07 -7.25
N ILE A 233 5.93 12.80 -8.50
CA ILE A 233 5.44 13.62 -9.60
C ILE A 233 4.12 13.01 -10.10
N GLU A 234 3.05 13.81 -10.06
CA GLU A 234 1.78 13.43 -10.68
C GLU A 234 1.88 13.65 -12.19
N VAL A 235 1.70 12.60 -12.98
CA VAL A 235 1.65 12.70 -14.44
C VAL A 235 0.19 12.74 -14.90
N VAL A 236 -0.18 13.80 -15.60
CA VAL A 236 -1.47 13.92 -16.25
C VAL A 236 -1.27 13.89 -17.78
N SER A 237 -2.05 13.06 -18.47
CA SER A 237 -1.98 12.98 -19.92
C SER A 237 -3.36 13.04 -20.54
N CYS A 238 -3.48 13.68 -21.70
CA CYS A 238 -4.75 13.69 -22.42
C CYS A 238 -5.02 12.32 -23.06
N PRO A 239 -6.30 11.95 -23.25
CA PRO A 239 -6.63 10.75 -24.00
C PRO A 239 -6.20 10.93 -25.46
N THR A 240 -5.77 9.83 -26.09
CA THR A 240 -5.48 9.82 -27.53
C THR A 240 -6.73 10.17 -28.34
N CYS A 241 -6.60 11.12 -29.26
CA CYS A 241 -7.69 11.52 -30.17
C CYS A 241 -7.15 11.82 -31.58
N GLY A 242 -8.01 12.11 -32.55
CA GLY A 242 -7.62 12.42 -33.92
C GLY A 242 -6.72 13.67 -34.09
N ARG A 243 -6.53 14.46 -33.05
CA ARG A 243 -5.61 15.63 -33.04
C ARG A 243 -4.20 15.30 -32.58
N THR A 244 -3.97 14.12 -32.02
CA THR A 244 -2.64 13.68 -31.56
C THR A 244 -1.66 13.63 -32.73
N LYS A 245 -0.49 14.24 -32.60
CA LYS A 245 0.55 14.38 -33.62
C LYS A 245 1.87 13.68 -33.31
N ILE A 246 1.98 13.09 -32.12
CA ILE A 246 3.19 12.43 -31.62
C ILE A 246 2.83 11.01 -31.12
N ASP A 247 3.83 10.20 -30.85
CA ASP A 247 3.65 8.96 -30.06
C ASP A 247 3.35 9.29 -28.60
N LEU A 248 2.11 9.74 -28.32
CA LEU A 248 1.66 10.16 -27.00
C LEU A 248 1.71 9.00 -25.99
N ILE A 249 1.27 7.81 -26.39
CA ILE A 249 1.24 6.63 -25.50
C ILE A 249 2.67 6.27 -25.06
N GLY A 250 3.60 6.16 -26.02
CA GLY A 250 4.98 5.87 -25.73
C GLY A 250 5.66 6.97 -24.91
N LEU A 251 5.37 8.25 -25.20
CA LEU A 251 5.92 9.36 -24.44
C LEU A 251 5.40 9.37 -22.98
N ALA A 252 4.09 9.23 -22.78
CA ALA A 252 3.50 9.22 -21.44
C ALA A 252 4.07 8.09 -20.59
N ASN A 253 4.17 6.87 -21.12
CA ASN A 253 4.77 5.73 -20.42
C ASN A 253 6.26 5.98 -20.06
N ARG A 254 7.02 6.60 -20.97
CA ARG A 254 8.44 6.96 -20.68
C ARG A 254 8.53 8.05 -19.61
N VAL A 255 7.62 9.02 -19.61
CA VAL A 255 7.55 10.06 -18.58
C VAL A 255 7.19 9.45 -17.23
N GLU A 256 6.15 8.60 -17.15
CA GLU A 256 5.76 7.90 -15.92
C GLU A 256 6.93 7.09 -15.31
N ASN A 257 7.73 6.42 -16.15
CA ASN A 257 8.90 5.70 -15.69
C ASN A 257 10.01 6.66 -15.21
N MET A 258 10.29 7.72 -15.96
CA MET A 258 11.35 8.69 -15.65
C MET A 258 11.06 9.43 -14.33
N VAL A 259 9.82 9.84 -14.07
CA VAL A 259 9.48 10.61 -12.86
C VAL A 259 9.61 9.81 -11.56
N THR A 260 9.73 8.49 -11.63
CA THR A 260 9.99 7.66 -10.44
C THR A 260 11.34 7.97 -9.78
N GLU A 261 12.30 8.54 -10.53
CA GLU A 261 13.59 8.99 -10.00
C GLU A 261 13.45 10.22 -9.07
N PHE A 262 12.34 10.95 -9.18
CA PHE A 262 12.06 12.21 -8.47
C PHE A 262 10.94 12.05 -7.42
N ASP A 263 10.87 10.91 -6.76
CA ASP A 263 9.80 10.56 -5.81
C ASP A 263 9.72 11.51 -4.58
N HIS A 264 10.78 12.27 -4.30
CA HIS A 264 10.84 13.29 -3.26
C HIS A 264 10.15 14.60 -3.66
N MET A 265 10.00 14.88 -4.96
CA MET A 265 9.35 16.09 -5.46
C MET A 265 7.83 16.00 -5.29
N ASN A 266 7.17 17.14 -5.22
CA ASN A 266 5.72 17.24 -5.21
C ASN A 266 5.32 18.27 -6.27
N ILE A 267 5.21 17.80 -7.52
CA ILE A 267 4.83 18.60 -8.70
C ILE A 267 3.92 17.81 -9.61
N LYS A 268 3.24 18.51 -10.51
CA LYS A 268 2.39 17.96 -11.56
C LYS A 268 3.05 18.16 -12.92
N VAL A 269 3.12 17.11 -13.72
CA VAL A 269 3.68 17.11 -15.08
C VAL A 269 2.59 16.73 -16.08
N ALA A 270 2.39 17.55 -17.10
CA ALA A 270 1.41 17.33 -18.16
C ALA A 270 2.04 16.78 -19.44
N VAL A 271 1.45 15.74 -20.03
CA VAL A 271 1.88 15.16 -21.31
C VAL A 271 0.72 15.22 -22.29
N MET A 272 0.77 16.17 -23.22
CA MET A 272 -0.33 16.49 -24.13
C MET A 272 0.02 16.16 -25.59
N GLY A 273 -0.92 15.49 -26.27
CA GLY A 273 -0.71 14.99 -27.64
C GLY A 273 -0.84 16.01 -28.75
N CYS A 274 -1.30 17.25 -28.46
CA CYS A 274 -1.41 18.29 -29.46
C CYS A 274 -1.25 19.70 -28.85
N VAL A 275 -0.79 20.66 -29.66
CA VAL A 275 -0.61 22.05 -29.27
C VAL A 275 -1.91 22.90 -29.24
N VAL A 276 -3.03 22.34 -29.70
CA VAL A 276 -4.30 23.09 -29.75
C VAL A 276 -4.91 23.27 -28.37
N ASN A 277 -5.10 22.17 -27.63
CA ASN A 277 -5.64 22.21 -26.27
C ASN A 277 -4.54 22.01 -25.21
N GLY A 278 -3.39 21.48 -25.63
CA GLY A 278 -2.29 21.12 -24.72
C GLY A 278 -1.86 22.22 -23.75
N PRO A 279 -1.60 23.46 -24.22
CA PRO A 279 -1.24 24.57 -23.33
C PRO A 279 -2.34 24.91 -22.31
N GLY A 280 -3.62 24.82 -22.70
CA GLY A 280 -4.75 25.04 -21.79
C GLY A 280 -4.90 23.94 -20.73
N GLU A 281 -4.80 22.69 -21.16
CA GLU A 281 -4.88 21.51 -20.26
C GLU A 281 -3.64 21.38 -19.37
N ALA A 282 -2.47 21.87 -19.82
CA ALA A 282 -1.24 21.91 -19.03
C ALA A 282 -1.13 23.13 -18.08
N ARG A 283 -2.12 24.04 -18.08
CA ARG A 283 -2.05 25.30 -17.32
C ARG A 283 -1.91 25.08 -15.82
N GLU A 284 -2.55 24.05 -15.30
CA GLU A 284 -2.49 23.69 -13.87
C GLU A 284 -1.31 22.79 -13.48
N ALA A 285 -0.47 22.44 -14.46
CA ALA A 285 0.73 21.66 -14.21
C ALA A 285 1.94 22.59 -14.01
N ASP A 286 2.87 22.15 -13.16
CA ASP A 286 4.14 22.86 -12.94
C ASP A 286 5.00 22.84 -14.20
N LEU A 287 5.05 21.68 -14.88
CA LEU A 287 5.74 21.48 -16.15
C LEU A 287 4.85 20.68 -17.11
N GLY A 288 5.09 20.81 -18.40
CA GLY A 288 4.41 19.99 -19.37
C GLY A 288 5.04 20.00 -20.75
N VAL A 289 4.63 19.02 -21.55
CA VAL A 289 4.94 18.95 -22.97
C VAL A 289 3.64 18.85 -23.78
N ALA A 290 3.60 19.53 -24.93
CA ALA A 290 2.48 19.43 -25.87
C ALA A 290 3.02 19.12 -27.27
N GLY A 291 2.57 17.98 -27.85
CA GLY A 291 3.04 17.48 -29.14
C GLY A 291 2.56 18.32 -30.32
N GLY A 292 3.43 18.51 -31.31
CA GLY A 292 3.14 19.09 -32.62
C GLY A 292 3.71 18.21 -33.73
N ILE A 293 3.71 18.69 -34.97
CA ILE A 293 4.23 17.92 -36.10
C ILE A 293 5.75 18.04 -36.15
N GLY A 294 6.47 16.95 -35.77
CA GLY A 294 7.93 16.89 -35.72
C GLY A 294 8.59 17.71 -34.61
N GLU A 295 7.83 18.52 -33.91
CA GLU A 295 8.25 19.32 -32.76
C GLU A 295 7.16 19.37 -31.70
N GLY A 296 7.49 19.75 -30.47
CA GLY A 296 6.51 20.00 -29.42
C GLY A 296 6.87 21.25 -28.61
N LEU A 297 5.98 21.60 -27.71
CA LEU A 297 6.17 22.72 -26.77
C LEU A 297 6.55 22.21 -25.40
N LEU A 298 7.55 22.80 -24.79
CA LEU A 298 7.85 22.68 -23.38
C LEU A 298 7.18 23.85 -22.63
N ILE A 299 6.43 23.52 -21.57
CA ILE A 299 5.55 24.44 -20.86
C ILE A 299 5.91 24.44 -19.39
N LYS A 300 5.97 25.62 -18.77
CA LYS A 300 6.17 25.80 -17.31
C LYS A 300 5.08 26.74 -16.80
N HIS A 301 4.30 26.31 -15.82
CA HIS A 301 3.21 27.09 -15.22
C HIS A 301 2.23 27.69 -16.24
N GLY A 302 1.91 26.93 -17.29
CA GLY A 302 0.99 27.34 -18.35
C GLY A 302 1.60 28.21 -19.44
N GLU A 303 2.86 28.64 -19.32
CA GLU A 303 3.57 29.43 -20.31
C GLU A 303 4.49 28.56 -21.17
N VAL A 304 4.56 28.86 -22.47
CA VAL A 304 5.45 28.16 -23.39
C VAL A 304 6.89 28.65 -23.17
N LEU A 305 7.76 27.77 -22.70
CA LEU A 305 9.19 28.07 -22.55
C LEU A 305 9.92 28.08 -23.89
N ARG A 306 9.79 26.98 -24.64
CA ARG A 306 10.48 26.80 -25.92
C ARG A 306 9.84 25.68 -26.74
N LYS A 307 10.12 25.69 -28.05
CA LYS A 307 9.87 24.55 -28.93
C LYS A 307 11.03 23.56 -28.84
N VAL A 308 10.71 22.27 -28.94
CA VAL A 308 11.65 21.16 -28.82
C VAL A 308 11.35 20.13 -29.89
N PRO A 309 12.34 19.56 -30.58
CA PRO A 309 12.14 18.40 -31.47
C PRO A 309 11.43 17.26 -30.76
N GLU A 310 10.57 16.52 -31.44
CA GLU A 310 9.76 15.45 -30.85
C GLU A 310 10.62 14.41 -30.11
N ASN A 311 11.75 14.01 -30.71
CA ASN A 311 12.69 13.04 -30.13
C ASN A 311 13.43 13.55 -28.88
N GLU A 312 13.39 14.85 -28.61
CA GLU A 312 14.05 15.48 -27.45
C GLU A 312 13.06 15.88 -26.33
N LEU A 313 11.76 15.68 -26.52
CA LEU A 313 10.73 16.09 -25.55
C LEU A 313 10.94 15.47 -24.15
N LEU A 314 11.30 14.19 -24.09
CA LEU A 314 11.55 13.52 -22.81
C LEU A 314 12.79 14.07 -22.10
N SER A 315 13.90 14.26 -22.81
CA SER A 315 15.14 14.80 -22.23
C SER A 315 14.98 16.26 -21.79
N ALA A 316 14.31 17.07 -22.61
CA ALA A 316 14.02 18.46 -22.27
C ALA A 316 13.12 18.58 -21.03
N LEU A 317 12.10 17.73 -20.92
CA LEU A 317 11.24 17.68 -19.73
C LEU A 317 12.05 17.28 -18.48
N ARG A 318 12.91 16.26 -18.61
CA ARG A 318 13.80 15.82 -17.51
C ARG A 318 14.73 16.91 -17.04
N GLU A 319 15.34 17.66 -17.97
CA GLU A 319 16.20 18.80 -17.64
C GLU A 319 15.46 19.88 -16.82
N GLU A 320 14.22 20.22 -17.20
CA GLU A 320 13.43 21.21 -16.46
C GLU A 320 12.98 20.67 -15.08
N ILE A 321 12.70 19.38 -14.94
CA ILE A 321 12.44 18.77 -13.64
C ILE A 321 13.66 18.89 -12.72
N ILE A 322 14.87 18.59 -13.24
CA ILE A 322 16.13 18.73 -12.49
C ILE A 322 16.36 20.20 -12.05
N LYS A 323 16.10 21.17 -12.92
CA LYS A 323 16.23 22.59 -12.56
C LYS A 323 15.25 22.97 -11.45
N LEU A 324 14.00 22.55 -11.54
CA LEU A 324 13.00 22.79 -10.49
C LEU A 324 13.39 22.15 -9.15
N ASP A 325 14.00 20.98 -9.19
CA ASP A 325 14.49 20.30 -7.99
C ASP A 325 15.64 21.10 -7.34
N GLN A 326 16.58 21.60 -8.14
CA GLN A 326 17.67 22.45 -7.68
C GLN A 326 17.15 23.78 -7.10
N GLU A 327 16.23 24.46 -7.81
CA GLU A 327 15.61 25.73 -7.37
C GLU A 327 14.93 25.58 -5.99
N LYS A 328 14.26 24.43 -5.74
CA LYS A 328 13.61 24.17 -4.46
C LYS A 328 14.60 23.86 -3.33
N ASN A 329 15.69 23.16 -3.63
CA ASN A 329 16.72 22.82 -2.66
C ASN A 329 17.59 24.02 -2.24
N GLU A 330 17.70 25.09 -3.09
CA GLU A 330 18.40 26.33 -2.76
C GLU A 330 17.54 27.30 -1.92
N THR A 331 16.23 27.05 -1.82
CA THR A 331 15.27 27.94 -1.14
C THR A 331 14.95 27.47 0.30
N VAL A 332 15.47 26.33 0.73
CA VAL A 332 15.33 25.75 2.08
C VAL A 332 16.61 25.94 2.86
#